data_c7fc409c4cc2a63e038399fdebdb65bb
#
_entry.id   c7fc409c4cc2a63e038399fdebdb65bb
#
_cell.length_a   1.000
_cell.length_b   1.000
_cell.length_c   1.000
_cell.angle_alpha   90.00
_cell.angle_beta   90.00
_cell.angle_gamma   90.00
#
_symmetry.space_group_name_H-M   'P 1'
#
loop_
_entity.id
_entity.type
_entity.pdbx_description
1 polymer ?
#
loop_
_entity_poly.entity_id
_entity_poly.type
_entity_poly.pdbx_seq_one_letter_code
_entity_poly.pdbx_strand_id
1 'polypeptide(L)'
;DLSMEGYMKIQRRLMEEQIQLWSNCGLGQSILKGKHPKNLEEFRKMVPLTEYEDYADILLTKQPDMLPGNPVIWIQTTWEGGKHPIKVAPYTRSMLDTYRNNVMACLILSTSREKGSFDVASTDKFLYALAPLPYATGLFPLALGEEIDIEFLPAIKDAVNMSFSERNKLGFKMAMQKDLGFFFGLGSVAYAVSLSLSSLTSSGGGIKLSSLLKCKPQMIIRLLKAKYRCKKEQRQLLPKDLFHLKGFMVAGTDNLCYKDDLEELWGIRPMELFAGTEPSMMGTETWTRKGMYFFPDNAFYEFITEEDMLKNHADPSYIPPTYLMDEVRPGEKYELVFTILKGGAFARYRCGD
;
A
#
# COMPACT_ATOMS: atom_id res chain seq x y z
N ASP A 1 -12.56 13.59 -12.51
CA ASP A 1 -13.42 14.00 -11.38
C ASP A 1 -14.63 13.08 -11.33
N LEU A 2 -14.60 12.12 -10.41
CA LEU A 2 -15.73 11.26 -10.15
C LEU A 2 -16.59 11.93 -9.07
N SER A 3 -17.89 12.13 -9.32
CA SER A 3 -18.84 12.59 -8.31
C SER A 3 -19.10 11.46 -7.29
N MET A 4 -19.60 11.80 -6.10
CA MET A 4 -20.01 10.80 -5.11
C MET A 4 -21.10 9.87 -5.67
N GLU A 5 -22.05 10.41 -6.43
CA GLU A 5 -23.06 9.59 -7.14
C GLU A 5 -22.41 8.60 -8.13
N GLY A 6 -21.46 9.08 -8.94
CA GLY A 6 -20.71 8.21 -9.86
C GLY A 6 -19.89 7.15 -9.12
N TYR A 7 -19.28 7.52 -7.99
CA TYR A 7 -18.55 6.61 -7.11
C TYR A 7 -19.48 5.49 -6.59
N MET A 8 -20.61 5.85 -6.02
CA MET A 8 -21.58 4.88 -5.47
C MET A 8 -22.22 4.02 -6.55
N LYS A 9 -22.40 4.54 -7.77
CA LYS A 9 -22.87 3.75 -8.90
C LYS A 9 -21.90 2.63 -9.26
N ILE A 10 -20.59 2.90 -9.26
CA ILE A 10 -19.55 1.88 -9.47
C ILE A 10 -19.58 0.85 -8.34
N GLN A 11 -19.61 1.32 -7.09
CA GLN A 11 -19.65 0.47 -5.89
C GLN A 11 -20.84 -0.51 -5.93
N ARG A 12 -22.04 -0.01 -6.16
CA ARG A 12 -23.28 -0.83 -6.19
C ARG A 12 -23.23 -1.86 -7.31
N ARG A 13 -22.87 -1.46 -8.53
CA ARG A 13 -22.78 -2.38 -9.67
C ARG A 13 -21.81 -3.54 -9.41
N LEU A 14 -20.60 -3.22 -8.97
CA LEU A 14 -19.58 -4.25 -8.70
C LEU A 14 -19.95 -5.11 -7.50
N MET A 15 -20.66 -4.55 -6.54
CA MET A 15 -21.13 -5.31 -5.39
C MET A 15 -22.25 -6.29 -5.76
N GLU A 16 -23.14 -5.95 -6.68
CA GLU A 16 -24.15 -6.88 -7.20
C GLU A 16 -23.50 -8.10 -7.87
N GLU A 17 -22.46 -7.88 -8.68
CA GLU A 17 -21.66 -8.96 -9.27
C GLU A 17 -20.99 -9.83 -8.17
N GLN A 18 -20.40 -9.19 -7.17
CA GLN A 18 -19.72 -9.88 -6.05
C GLN A 18 -20.69 -10.70 -5.20
N ILE A 19 -21.88 -10.21 -4.92
CA ILE A 19 -22.91 -10.92 -4.16
C ILE A 19 -23.22 -12.27 -4.83
N GLN A 20 -23.36 -12.28 -6.18
CA GLN A 20 -23.62 -13.51 -6.92
C GLN A 20 -22.47 -14.51 -6.81
N LEU A 21 -21.24 -14.05 -6.99
CA LEU A 21 -20.05 -14.90 -6.87
C LEU A 21 -19.90 -15.47 -5.46
N TRP A 22 -20.00 -14.59 -4.47
CA TRP A 22 -19.73 -14.94 -3.07
C TRP A 22 -20.83 -15.83 -2.46
N SER A 23 -22.11 -15.55 -2.77
CA SER A 23 -23.24 -16.33 -2.23
C SER A 23 -23.29 -17.75 -2.79
N ASN A 24 -22.69 -18.01 -3.94
CA ASN A 24 -22.71 -19.31 -4.59
C ASN A 24 -21.45 -20.15 -4.34
N CYS A 25 -20.42 -19.62 -3.68
CA CYS A 25 -19.20 -20.38 -3.36
C CYS A 25 -19.30 -21.08 -1.99
N GLY A 26 -18.44 -22.08 -1.79
CA GLY A 26 -18.42 -22.86 -0.54
C GLY A 26 -18.12 -22.01 0.69
N LEU A 27 -17.18 -21.06 0.59
CA LEU A 27 -16.86 -20.11 1.65
C LEU A 27 -18.08 -19.23 2.03
N GLY A 28 -18.73 -18.64 1.03
CA GLY A 28 -19.93 -17.83 1.27
C GLY A 28 -21.05 -18.64 1.92
N GLN A 29 -21.27 -19.86 1.46
CA GLN A 29 -22.30 -20.75 2.03
C GLN A 29 -22.00 -21.14 3.49
N SER A 30 -20.73 -21.33 3.86
CA SER A 30 -20.35 -21.62 5.25
C SER A 30 -20.69 -20.47 6.20
N ILE A 31 -20.54 -19.23 5.75
CA ILE A 31 -20.85 -18.02 6.54
C ILE A 31 -22.35 -17.69 6.51
N LEU A 32 -22.99 -17.80 5.35
CA LEU A 32 -24.41 -17.53 5.14
C LEU A 32 -25.35 -18.56 5.78
N LYS A 33 -24.87 -19.78 6.04
CA LYS A 33 -25.65 -20.89 6.62
C LYS A 33 -26.95 -21.15 5.86
N GLY A 34 -26.86 -21.19 4.52
CA GLY A 34 -27.97 -21.46 3.61
C GLY A 34 -28.84 -20.25 3.24
N LYS A 35 -28.48 -19.05 3.66
CA LYS A 35 -29.14 -17.82 3.19
C LYS A 35 -28.60 -17.41 1.80
N HIS A 36 -29.43 -16.72 1.01
CA HIS A 36 -29.07 -16.30 -0.35
C HIS A 36 -29.50 -14.85 -0.57
N PRO A 37 -28.65 -13.85 -0.23
CA PRO A 37 -28.95 -12.46 -0.50
C PRO A 37 -28.99 -12.19 -2.00
N LYS A 38 -30.01 -11.44 -2.45
CA LYS A 38 -30.25 -11.14 -3.87
C LYS A 38 -29.75 -9.75 -4.28
N ASN A 39 -29.56 -8.87 -3.31
CA ASN A 39 -29.15 -7.48 -3.52
C ASN A 39 -28.32 -6.98 -2.33
N LEU A 40 -27.82 -5.76 -2.44
CA LEU A 40 -26.99 -5.13 -1.42
C LEU A 40 -27.66 -5.03 -0.04
N GLU A 41 -28.96 -4.70 0.00
CA GLU A 41 -29.67 -4.53 1.28
C GLU A 41 -29.81 -5.86 2.01
N GLU A 42 -30.21 -6.92 1.29
CA GLU A 42 -30.26 -8.27 1.83
C GLU A 42 -28.88 -8.77 2.25
N PHE A 43 -27.84 -8.49 1.45
CA PHE A 43 -26.45 -8.85 1.77
C PHE A 43 -26.01 -8.22 3.09
N ARG A 44 -26.16 -6.91 3.25
CA ARG A 44 -25.81 -6.19 4.50
C ARG A 44 -26.60 -6.70 5.71
N LYS A 45 -27.82 -7.19 5.51
CA LYS A 45 -28.67 -7.73 6.58
C LYS A 45 -28.34 -9.18 6.93
N MET A 46 -27.96 -10.00 5.95
CA MET A 46 -27.79 -11.45 6.12
C MET A 46 -26.35 -11.85 6.42
N VAL A 47 -25.37 -11.15 5.84
CA VAL A 47 -23.94 -11.42 6.06
C VAL A 47 -23.50 -10.72 7.33
N PRO A 48 -22.95 -11.43 8.32
CA PRO A 48 -22.42 -10.81 9.53
C PRO A 48 -21.20 -9.95 9.20
N LEU A 49 -20.81 -9.10 10.13
CA LEU A 49 -19.44 -8.55 10.15
C LEU A 49 -18.48 -9.70 10.42
N THR A 50 -17.39 -9.78 9.66
CA THR A 50 -16.47 -10.91 9.71
C THR A 50 -15.07 -10.49 10.12
N GLU A 51 -14.32 -11.43 10.66
CA GLU A 51 -12.92 -11.33 11.00
C GLU A 51 -12.14 -12.45 10.32
N TYR A 52 -10.82 -12.47 10.43
CA TYR A 52 -9.99 -13.48 9.74
C TYR A 52 -10.32 -14.92 10.18
N GLU A 53 -10.75 -15.10 11.41
CA GLU A 53 -11.20 -16.37 11.96
C GLU A 53 -12.25 -17.07 11.11
N ASP A 54 -13.19 -16.31 10.55
CA ASP A 54 -14.27 -16.84 9.71
C ASP A 54 -13.79 -17.46 8.40
N TYR A 55 -12.55 -17.16 8.02
CA TYR A 55 -11.91 -17.57 6.75
C TYR A 55 -10.73 -18.52 6.96
N ALA A 56 -10.14 -18.57 8.15
CA ALA A 56 -8.85 -19.16 8.43
C ALA A 56 -8.73 -20.61 7.95
N ASP A 57 -9.74 -21.45 8.23
CA ASP A 57 -9.72 -22.89 7.86
C ASP A 57 -9.60 -23.11 6.34
N ILE A 58 -10.22 -22.23 5.55
CA ILE A 58 -10.23 -22.33 4.09
C ILE A 58 -8.97 -21.67 3.50
N LEU A 59 -8.62 -20.47 3.99
CA LEU A 59 -7.53 -19.70 3.40
C LEU A 59 -6.15 -20.23 3.78
N LEU A 60 -5.93 -20.63 5.04
CA LEU A 60 -4.64 -21.20 5.47
C LEU A 60 -4.34 -22.54 4.83
N THR A 61 -5.37 -23.33 4.53
CA THR A 61 -5.23 -24.61 3.81
C THR A 61 -5.31 -24.46 2.29
N LYS A 62 -5.51 -23.22 1.80
CA LYS A 62 -5.54 -22.86 0.36
C LYS A 62 -6.50 -23.71 -0.45
N GLN A 63 -7.80 -23.68 -0.11
CA GLN A 63 -8.86 -24.42 -0.79
C GLN A 63 -9.47 -23.58 -1.92
N PRO A 64 -8.98 -23.64 -3.17
CA PRO A 64 -9.44 -22.77 -4.26
C PRO A 64 -10.90 -23.03 -4.66
N ASP A 65 -11.36 -24.26 -4.57
CA ASP A 65 -12.71 -24.66 -4.95
C ASP A 65 -13.80 -24.09 -4.03
N MET A 66 -13.40 -23.63 -2.86
CA MET A 66 -14.31 -22.99 -1.90
C MET A 66 -14.49 -21.49 -2.15
N LEU A 67 -13.71 -20.87 -3.03
CA LEU A 67 -13.62 -19.41 -3.17
C LEU A 67 -14.58 -18.86 -4.24
N PRO A 68 -14.95 -17.56 -4.16
CA PRO A 68 -15.83 -16.90 -5.14
C PRO A 68 -15.19 -16.78 -6.53
N GLY A 69 -13.85 -16.77 -6.61
CA GLY A 69 -13.10 -16.73 -7.85
C GLY A 69 -11.81 -17.54 -7.76
N ASN A 70 -11.33 -18.04 -8.89
CA ASN A 70 -10.11 -18.83 -8.96
C ASN A 70 -8.88 -17.97 -8.65
N PRO A 71 -8.11 -18.26 -7.60
CA PRO A 71 -6.91 -17.51 -7.27
C PRO A 71 -5.77 -17.83 -8.24
N VAL A 72 -5.10 -16.79 -8.73
CA VAL A 72 -3.87 -16.95 -9.54
C VAL A 72 -2.62 -16.73 -8.70
N ILE A 73 -2.76 -16.12 -7.53
CA ILE A 73 -1.68 -15.96 -6.55
C ILE A 73 -2.24 -15.95 -5.12
N TRP A 74 -1.45 -16.49 -4.20
CA TRP A 74 -1.70 -16.44 -2.77
C TRP A 74 -0.64 -15.56 -2.13
N ILE A 75 -1.07 -14.55 -1.41
CA ILE A 75 -0.19 -13.66 -0.66
C ILE A 75 -0.38 -13.82 0.84
N GLN A 76 0.58 -13.35 1.61
CA GLN A 76 0.55 -13.46 3.07
C GLN A 76 0.95 -12.16 3.74
N THR A 77 0.58 -12.01 5.02
CA THR A 77 1.00 -10.88 5.84
C THR A 77 2.46 -10.96 6.22
N THR A 78 3.07 -9.80 6.46
CA THR A 78 4.40 -9.67 7.09
C THR A 78 4.31 -9.61 8.61
N TRP A 79 3.12 -9.38 9.16
CA TRP A 79 2.89 -9.24 10.59
C TRP A 79 2.67 -10.61 11.23
N GLU A 80 3.43 -10.90 12.28
CA GLU A 80 3.42 -12.17 13.00
C GLU A 80 2.68 -12.08 14.36
N GLY A 81 1.73 -11.16 14.48
CA GLY A 81 0.93 -10.97 15.69
C GLY A 81 -0.45 -11.61 15.64
N GLY A 82 -1.10 -11.72 16.81
CA GLY A 82 -2.47 -12.23 16.95
C GLY A 82 -2.58 -13.76 16.94
N LYS A 83 -3.82 -14.25 16.82
CA LYS A 83 -4.14 -15.69 16.86
C LYS A 83 -3.63 -16.42 15.62
N HIS A 84 -3.61 -15.73 14.47
CA HIS A 84 -3.03 -16.24 13.22
C HIS A 84 -1.81 -15.39 12.85
N PRO A 85 -0.59 -15.82 13.20
CA PRO A 85 0.63 -15.07 12.93
C PRO A 85 0.86 -14.77 11.45
N ILE A 86 0.38 -15.68 10.60
CA ILE A 86 0.40 -15.51 9.14
C ILE A 86 -1.03 -15.59 8.64
N LYS A 87 -1.51 -14.51 8.04
CA LYS A 87 -2.76 -14.50 7.29
C LYS A 87 -2.46 -14.68 5.81
N VAL A 88 -3.33 -15.39 5.11
CA VAL A 88 -3.21 -15.67 3.68
C VAL A 88 -4.42 -15.11 2.96
N ALA A 89 -4.21 -14.47 1.82
CA ALA A 89 -5.25 -13.92 0.98
C ALA A 89 -5.11 -14.39 -0.48
N PRO A 90 -6.20 -14.86 -1.11
CA PRO A 90 -6.22 -15.25 -2.52
C PRO A 90 -6.48 -14.04 -3.41
N TYR A 91 -5.81 -13.97 -4.55
CA TYR A 91 -6.03 -12.92 -5.55
C TYR A 91 -6.40 -13.55 -6.88
N THR A 92 -7.54 -13.12 -7.43
CA THR A 92 -7.98 -13.49 -8.78
C THR A 92 -7.25 -12.66 -9.83
N ARG A 93 -7.36 -13.05 -11.11
CA ARG A 93 -6.81 -12.27 -12.23
C ARG A 93 -7.45 -10.86 -12.27
N SER A 94 -8.77 -10.79 -12.13
CA SER A 94 -9.50 -9.51 -12.15
C SER A 94 -9.12 -8.56 -11.01
N MET A 95 -8.82 -9.09 -9.82
CA MET A 95 -8.25 -8.32 -8.71
C MET A 95 -6.86 -7.78 -9.05
N LEU A 96 -5.97 -8.60 -9.64
CA LEU A 96 -4.64 -8.17 -10.06
C LEU A 96 -4.67 -7.11 -11.14
N ASP A 97 -5.59 -7.22 -12.11
CA ASP A 97 -5.76 -6.21 -13.16
C ASP A 97 -6.21 -4.86 -12.57
N THR A 98 -7.10 -4.88 -11.58
CA THR A 98 -7.50 -3.68 -10.83
C THR A 98 -6.33 -3.12 -10.03
N TYR A 99 -5.61 -3.98 -9.31
CA TYR A 99 -4.44 -3.59 -8.53
C TYR A 99 -3.38 -2.91 -9.40
N ARG A 100 -3.13 -3.43 -10.59
CA ARG A 100 -2.20 -2.86 -11.57
C ARG A 100 -2.59 -1.43 -11.97
N ASN A 101 -3.87 -1.21 -12.29
CA ASN A 101 -4.38 0.12 -12.61
C ASN A 101 -4.23 1.10 -11.43
N ASN A 102 -4.52 0.63 -10.21
CA ASN A 102 -4.39 1.43 -8.99
C ASN A 102 -2.93 1.78 -8.68
N VAL A 103 -2.01 0.83 -8.87
CA VAL A 103 -0.55 1.06 -8.72
C VAL A 103 -0.06 2.10 -9.72
N MET A 104 -0.50 2.03 -10.99
CA MET A 104 -0.17 3.03 -12.00
C MET A 104 -0.71 4.41 -11.64
N ALA A 105 -1.94 4.49 -11.11
CA ALA A 105 -2.49 5.75 -10.60
C ALA A 105 -1.65 6.30 -9.44
N CYS A 106 -1.22 5.46 -8.49
CA CYS A 106 -0.35 5.84 -7.40
C CYS A 106 1.00 6.37 -7.89
N LEU A 107 1.62 5.70 -8.86
CA LEU A 107 2.88 6.15 -9.46
C LEU A 107 2.74 7.55 -10.06
N ILE A 108 1.72 7.78 -10.88
CA ILE A 108 1.41 9.07 -11.50
C ILE A 108 1.18 10.14 -10.43
N LEU A 109 0.28 9.87 -9.48
CA LEU A 109 -0.07 10.81 -8.40
C LEU A 109 1.10 11.14 -7.49
N SER A 110 2.06 10.20 -7.31
CA SER A 110 3.25 10.45 -6.50
C SER A 110 4.12 11.58 -7.04
N THR A 111 4.11 11.76 -8.37
CA THR A 111 4.87 12.82 -9.05
C THR A 111 4.06 14.10 -9.27
N SER A 112 2.73 14.03 -9.13
CA SER A 112 1.85 15.17 -9.37
C SER A 112 2.03 16.27 -8.33
N ARG A 113 2.16 17.50 -8.78
CA ARG A 113 2.22 18.71 -7.94
C ARG A 113 0.92 19.51 -7.98
N GLU A 114 0.19 19.34 -9.07
CA GLU A 114 -1.13 19.93 -9.31
C GLU A 114 -1.96 18.97 -10.15
N LYS A 115 -3.25 19.22 -10.26
CA LYS A 115 -4.17 18.40 -11.06
C LYS A 115 -3.73 18.34 -12.51
N GLY A 116 -3.56 17.12 -13.04
CA GLY A 116 -3.17 16.87 -14.43
C GLY A 116 -1.66 16.92 -14.69
N SER A 117 -0.83 17.30 -13.73
CA SER A 117 0.62 17.23 -13.88
C SER A 117 1.16 15.85 -13.47
N PHE A 118 2.17 15.36 -14.16
CA PHE A 118 2.94 14.19 -13.76
C PHE A 118 4.33 14.18 -14.45
N ASP A 119 5.27 13.46 -13.83
CA ASP A 119 6.63 13.30 -14.35
C ASP A 119 7.12 11.85 -14.13
N VAL A 120 6.79 10.97 -15.07
CA VAL A 120 7.19 9.56 -15.06
C VAL A 120 7.87 9.23 -16.37
N ALA A 121 9.04 8.62 -16.32
CA ALA A 121 9.79 8.17 -17.49
C ALA A 121 10.33 6.75 -17.30
N SER A 122 10.40 5.95 -18.37
CA SER A 122 10.97 4.59 -18.35
C SER A 122 12.45 4.55 -17.93
N THR A 123 13.16 5.67 -18.03
CA THR A 123 14.56 5.79 -17.59
C THR A 123 14.71 6.02 -16.08
N ASP A 124 13.62 6.23 -15.36
CA ASP A 124 13.63 6.47 -13.93
C ASP A 124 14.09 5.23 -13.14
N LYS A 125 14.67 5.49 -11.97
CA LYS A 125 15.15 4.47 -11.05
C LYS A 125 14.26 4.45 -9.81
N PHE A 126 13.89 3.26 -9.39
CA PHE A 126 12.94 3.04 -8.31
C PHE A 126 13.61 2.29 -7.14
N LEU A 127 13.79 2.96 -6.01
CA LEU A 127 14.19 2.30 -4.78
C LEU A 127 12.95 1.73 -4.09
N TYR A 128 12.86 0.40 -4.04
CA TYR A 128 11.76 -0.33 -3.45
C TYR A 128 12.20 -0.99 -2.14
N ALA A 129 11.81 -0.39 -1.02
CA ALA A 129 12.26 -0.79 0.32
C ALA A 129 11.19 -1.58 1.10
N LEU A 130 10.50 -2.51 0.40
CA LEU A 130 9.46 -3.36 1.00
C LEU A 130 9.74 -4.84 0.74
N ALA A 131 8.99 -5.74 1.39
CA ALA A 131 9.17 -7.17 1.25
C ALA A 131 8.73 -7.67 -0.16
N PRO A 132 9.47 -8.62 -0.78
CA PRO A 132 9.08 -9.24 -2.03
C PRO A 132 7.92 -10.24 -1.84
N LEU A 133 7.43 -10.85 -2.93
CA LEU A 133 6.55 -12.00 -2.84
C LEU A 133 7.15 -13.09 -1.94
N PRO A 134 6.33 -13.82 -1.17
CA PRO A 134 4.86 -13.92 -1.22
C PRO A 134 4.10 -12.87 -0.39
N TYR A 135 4.78 -11.85 0.11
CA TYR A 135 4.11 -10.77 0.85
C TYR A 135 3.34 -9.83 -0.07
N ALA A 136 2.23 -9.24 0.44
CA ALA A 136 1.36 -8.35 -0.34
C ALA A 136 2.12 -7.19 -0.99
N THR A 137 3.12 -6.66 -0.29
CA THR A 137 3.99 -5.62 -0.82
C THR A 137 4.74 -6.03 -2.09
N GLY A 138 5.02 -7.32 -2.28
CA GLY A 138 5.66 -7.84 -3.51
C GLY A 138 4.80 -7.75 -4.76
N LEU A 139 3.49 -7.51 -4.63
CA LEU A 139 2.60 -7.28 -5.76
C LEU A 139 2.88 -5.94 -6.47
N PHE A 140 3.36 -4.93 -5.75
CA PHE A 140 3.59 -3.60 -6.32
C PHE A 140 4.60 -3.62 -7.48
N PRO A 141 5.83 -4.13 -7.30
CA PRO A 141 6.79 -4.19 -8.40
C PRO A 141 6.39 -5.19 -9.50
N LEU A 142 5.63 -6.24 -9.16
CA LEU A 142 5.09 -7.16 -10.15
C LEU A 142 4.10 -6.43 -11.07
N ALA A 143 3.13 -5.73 -10.49
CA ALA A 143 2.12 -4.99 -11.23
C ALA A 143 2.73 -3.85 -12.05
N LEU A 144 3.69 -3.11 -11.49
CA LEU A 144 4.34 -2.01 -12.18
C LEU A 144 5.20 -2.48 -13.35
N GLY A 145 5.92 -3.59 -13.19
CA GLY A 145 6.78 -4.16 -14.23
C GLY A 145 6.03 -4.74 -15.44
N GLU A 146 4.72 -4.98 -15.32
CA GLU A 146 3.87 -5.36 -16.45
C GLU A 146 3.46 -4.14 -17.32
N GLU A 147 3.51 -2.92 -16.76
CA GLU A 147 3.02 -1.70 -17.42
C GLU A 147 4.13 -0.75 -17.89
N ILE A 148 5.24 -0.71 -17.17
CA ILE A 148 6.32 0.24 -17.45
C ILE A 148 7.70 -0.40 -17.21
N ASP A 149 8.63 -0.19 -18.12
CA ASP A 149 10.02 -0.63 -17.98
C ASP A 149 10.80 0.34 -17.10
N ILE A 150 10.57 0.23 -15.77
CA ILE A 150 11.26 1.02 -14.75
C ILE A 150 12.32 0.18 -14.04
N GLU A 151 13.51 0.73 -13.82
CA GLU A 151 14.58 -0.01 -13.16
C GLU A 151 14.46 0.02 -11.64
N PHE A 152 14.18 -1.15 -11.02
CA PHE A 152 14.21 -1.30 -9.57
C PHE A 152 15.63 -1.43 -9.03
N LEU A 153 15.88 -0.85 -7.85
CA LEU A 153 17.17 -0.84 -7.16
C LEU A 153 17.06 -1.49 -5.76
N PRO A 154 17.59 -2.72 -5.54
CA PRO A 154 18.11 -3.65 -6.55
C PRO A 154 17.00 -4.21 -7.44
N ALA A 155 17.36 -4.88 -8.54
CA ALA A 155 16.39 -5.57 -9.39
C ALA A 155 15.60 -6.60 -8.57
N ILE A 156 14.29 -6.70 -8.79
CA ILE A 156 13.38 -7.52 -7.97
C ILE A 156 13.83 -8.98 -7.92
N LYS A 157 14.26 -9.54 -9.06
CA LYS A 157 14.77 -10.91 -9.15
C LYS A 157 15.99 -11.17 -8.24
N ASP A 158 16.84 -10.16 -8.06
CA ASP A 158 18.03 -10.27 -7.21
C ASP A 158 17.69 -10.05 -5.73
N ALA A 159 16.63 -9.27 -5.47
CA ALA A 159 16.18 -8.89 -4.13
C ALA A 159 15.47 -10.03 -3.36
N VAL A 160 14.91 -11.02 -4.06
CA VAL A 160 14.08 -12.11 -3.47
C VAL A 160 14.83 -12.90 -2.39
N ASN A 161 16.12 -13.17 -2.61
CA ASN A 161 16.94 -13.97 -1.69
C ASN A 161 17.74 -13.14 -0.68
N MET A 162 17.54 -11.82 -0.62
CA MET A 162 18.26 -10.93 0.28
C MET A 162 17.45 -10.69 1.54
N SER A 163 18.13 -10.58 2.68
CA SER A 163 17.52 -10.03 3.89
C SER A 163 17.09 -8.58 3.65
N PHE A 164 16.15 -8.10 4.46
CA PHE A 164 15.66 -6.71 4.38
C PHE A 164 16.81 -5.68 4.48
N SER A 165 17.75 -5.89 5.41
CA SER A 165 18.90 -5.00 5.61
C SER A 165 19.85 -5.00 4.42
N GLU A 166 20.18 -6.18 3.87
CA GLU A 166 21.07 -6.30 2.70
C GLU A 166 20.46 -5.63 1.48
N ARG A 167 19.16 -5.87 1.22
CA ARG A 167 18.43 -5.28 0.10
C ARG A 167 18.44 -3.76 0.17
N ASN A 168 18.13 -3.19 1.33
CA ASN A 168 18.13 -1.73 1.50
C ASN A 168 19.52 -1.13 1.35
N LYS A 169 20.55 -1.73 1.97
CA LYS A 169 21.94 -1.29 1.82
C LYS A 169 22.40 -1.32 0.36
N LEU A 170 22.09 -2.41 -0.36
CA LEU A 170 22.43 -2.53 -1.77
C LEU A 170 21.66 -1.52 -2.62
N GLY A 171 20.35 -1.36 -2.39
CA GLY A 171 19.50 -0.41 -3.10
C GLY A 171 20.01 1.02 -2.99
N PHE A 172 20.34 1.48 -1.79
CA PHE A 172 20.94 2.81 -1.59
C PHE A 172 22.32 2.95 -2.24
N LYS A 173 23.16 1.92 -2.16
CA LYS A 173 24.45 1.93 -2.88
C LYS A 173 24.27 2.06 -4.38
N MET A 174 23.30 1.36 -4.95
CA MET A 174 22.96 1.46 -6.37
C MET A 174 22.37 2.83 -6.72
N ALA A 175 21.50 3.39 -5.85
CA ALA A 175 20.97 4.73 -6.01
C ALA A 175 22.07 5.81 -6.09
N MET A 176 23.10 5.70 -5.25
CA MET A 176 24.30 6.56 -5.33
C MET A 176 25.04 6.43 -6.65
N GLN A 177 24.99 5.29 -7.31
CA GLN A 177 25.68 5.04 -8.59
C GLN A 177 24.84 5.45 -9.80
N LYS A 178 23.52 5.23 -9.75
CA LYS A 178 22.61 5.32 -10.90
C LYS A 178 21.67 6.52 -10.87
N ASP A 179 21.64 7.27 -9.75
CA ASP A 179 20.63 8.26 -9.38
C ASP A 179 19.30 7.61 -8.95
N LEU A 180 18.33 8.41 -8.50
CA LEU A 180 17.08 7.96 -7.94
C LEU A 180 15.95 8.91 -8.30
N GLY A 181 14.88 8.37 -8.93
CA GLY A 181 13.68 9.13 -9.26
C GLY A 181 12.52 8.83 -8.29
N PHE A 182 12.44 7.59 -7.82
CA PHE A 182 11.32 7.14 -6.97
C PHE A 182 11.81 6.39 -5.74
N PHE A 183 11.11 6.61 -4.64
CA PHE A 183 11.29 5.83 -3.41
C PHE A 183 9.92 5.39 -2.87
N PHE A 184 9.80 4.10 -2.53
CA PHE A 184 8.65 3.55 -1.82
C PHE A 184 9.11 2.66 -0.66
N GLY A 185 8.60 2.94 0.55
CA GLY A 185 8.91 2.19 1.77
C GLY A 185 7.83 2.33 2.85
N LEU A 186 8.01 1.63 3.97
CA LEU A 186 7.27 1.95 5.19
C LEU A 186 7.78 3.27 5.75
N GLY A 187 6.91 4.12 6.29
CA GLY A 187 7.28 5.45 6.79
C GLY A 187 8.39 5.40 7.83
N SER A 188 8.27 4.53 8.84
CA SER A 188 9.30 4.31 9.87
C SER A 188 10.63 3.81 9.31
N VAL A 189 10.58 2.91 8.33
CA VAL A 189 11.78 2.38 7.66
C VAL A 189 12.44 3.46 6.79
N ALA A 190 11.65 4.20 6.02
CA ALA A 190 12.15 5.32 5.22
C ALA A 190 12.87 6.35 6.11
N TYR A 191 12.31 6.66 7.27
CA TYR A 191 12.91 7.54 8.26
C TYR A 191 14.23 6.98 8.80
N ALA A 192 14.25 5.75 9.32
CA ALA A 192 15.45 5.11 9.87
C ALA A 192 16.60 5.01 8.84
N VAL A 193 16.27 4.67 7.60
CA VAL A 193 17.24 4.60 6.51
C VAL A 193 17.79 5.99 6.17
N SER A 194 16.94 7.02 6.17
CA SER A 194 17.34 8.41 5.91
C SER A 194 18.33 8.93 6.95
N LEU A 195 18.09 8.64 8.23
CA LEU A 195 19.01 8.96 9.31
C LEU A 195 20.33 8.21 9.20
N SER A 196 20.28 6.92 8.82
CA SER A 196 21.49 6.11 8.60
C SER A 196 22.34 6.65 7.45
N LEU A 197 21.72 7.13 6.38
CA LEU A 197 22.41 7.76 5.26
C LEU A 197 23.11 9.06 5.69
N SER A 198 22.41 9.87 6.48
CA SER A 198 22.97 11.13 7.03
C SER A 198 24.16 10.87 7.96
N SER A 199 24.09 9.84 8.81
CA SER A 199 25.19 9.49 9.73
C SER A 199 26.42 8.93 8.99
N LEU A 200 26.25 8.11 7.97
CA LEU A 200 27.34 7.57 7.14
C LEU A 200 28.14 8.66 6.43
N THR A 201 27.50 9.78 6.15
CA THR A 201 28.14 10.92 5.50
C THR A 201 28.78 11.91 6.46
N SER A 202 28.39 11.88 7.76
CA SER A 202 28.83 12.82 8.79
C SER A 202 30.03 12.32 9.61
N SER A 203 30.14 11.01 9.87
CA SER A 203 31.13 10.42 10.78
C SER A 203 32.48 10.16 10.13
N GLY A 204 33.11 11.11 9.45
CA GLY A 204 34.54 11.02 9.02
C GLY A 204 34.95 9.78 8.20
N GLY A 205 34.11 8.78 8.16
CA GLY A 205 34.20 7.61 7.30
C GLY A 205 33.91 7.98 5.87
N GLY A 206 34.86 8.63 5.21
CA GLY A 206 34.71 9.08 3.83
C GLY A 206 34.19 7.94 2.96
N ILE A 207 33.18 8.23 2.12
CA ILE A 207 32.77 7.31 1.07
C ILE A 207 34.06 6.85 0.39
N LYS A 208 34.35 5.55 0.48
CA LYS A 208 35.61 4.98 -0.02
C LYS A 208 35.80 5.44 -1.47
N LEU A 209 36.97 5.94 -1.82
CA LEU A 209 37.29 6.44 -3.15
C LEU A 209 36.93 5.41 -4.25
N SER A 210 37.09 4.11 -3.95
CA SER A 210 36.69 3.01 -4.82
C SER A 210 35.15 2.94 -5.07
N SER A 211 34.33 3.45 -4.15
CA SER A 211 32.88 3.54 -4.34
C SER A 211 32.49 4.76 -5.18
N LEU A 212 33.24 5.85 -5.06
CA LEU A 212 33.06 7.06 -5.89
C LEU A 212 33.37 6.81 -7.37
N LEU A 213 34.39 6.00 -7.67
CA LEU A 213 34.73 5.63 -9.04
C LEU A 213 33.63 4.91 -9.81
N LYS A 214 32.65 4.32 -9.08
CA LYS A 214 31.49 3.64 -9.68
C LYS A 214 30.25 4.55 -9.82
N CYS A 215 30.31 5.76 -9.28
CA CYS A 215 29.22 6.73 -9.39
C CYS A 215 29.24 7.46 -10.73
N LYS A 216 28.07 7.84 -11.24
CA LYS A 216 27.99 8.74 -12.39
C LYS A 216 28.68 10.06 -12.08
N PRO A 217 29.39 10.69 -13.04
CA PRO A 217 30.10 11.96 -12.84
C PRO A 217 29.18 13.05 -12.23
N GLN A 218 27.93 13.10 -12.64
CA GLN A 218 26.93 14.04 -12.12
C GLN A 218 26.67 13.85 -10.62
N MET A 219 26.65 12.60 -10.13
CA MET A 219 26.47 12.30 -8.70
C MET A 219 27.69 12.72 -7.88
N ILE A 220 28.91 12.56 -8.44
CA ILE A 220 30.13 13.00 -7.78
C ILE A 220 30.13 14.53 -7.62
N ILE A 221 29.79 15.25 -8.70
CA ILE A 221 29.67 16.72 -8.67
C ILE A 221 28.60 17.14 -7.64
N ARG A 222 27.46 16.49 -7.63
CA ARG A 222 26.37 16.74 -6.70
C ARG A 222 26.82 16.54 -5.24
N LEU A 223 27.51 15.43 -4.97
CA LEU A 223 28.08 15.14 -3.65
C LEU A 223 29.09 16.19 -3.19
N LEU A 224 30.02 16.63 -4.07
CA LEU A 224 31.00 17.65 -3.74
C LEU A 224 30.33 19.00 -3.44
N LYS A 225 29.38 19.42 -4.28
CA LYS A 225 28.59 20.64 -4.04
C LYS A 225 27.78 20.55 -2.72
N ALA A 226 27.15 19.40 -2.46
CA ALA A 226 26.40 19.17 -1.25
C ALA A 226 27.29 19.25 0.01
N LYS A 227 28.44 18.58 0.00
CA LYS A 227 29.41 18.67 1.11
C LYS A 227 29.89 20.09 1.37
N TYR A 228 30.20 20.86 0.30
CA TYR A 228 30.61 22.26 0.45
C TYR A 228 29.50 23.10 1.06
N ARG A 229 28.25 22.95 0.56
CA ARG A 229 27.07 23.66 1.09
C ARG A 229 26.81 23.30 2.57
N CYS A 230 26.77 22.02 2.92
CA CYS A 230 26.54 21.55 4.27
C CYS A 230 27.61 22.05 5.25
N LYS A 231 28.90 22.08 4.82
CA LYS A 231 29.98 22.65 5.62
C LYS A 231 29.77 24.17 5.87
N LYS A 232 29.34 24.92 4.86
CA LYS A 232 29.04 26.36 4.99
C LYS A 232 27.83 26.61 5.91
N GLU A 233 26.82 25.75 5.82
CA GLU A 233 25.57 25.84 6.60
C GLU A 233 25.69 25.17 7.98
N GLN A 234 26.84 24.59 8.33
CA GLN A 234 27.10 23.86 9.59
C GLN A 234 26.06 22.78 9.88
N ARG A 235 25.57 22.09 8.87
CA ARG A 235 24.60 21.00 9.00
C ARG A 235 25.10 19.69 8.38
N GLN A 236 24.43 18.63 8.74
CA GLN A 236 24.67 17.31 8.16
C GLN A 236 24.15 17.22 6.72
N LEU A 237 24.73 16.32 5.95
CA LEU A 237 24.28 15.98 4.61
C LEU A 237 22.97 15.17 4.70
N LEU A 238 21.96 15.62 4.01
CA LEU A 238 20.61 14.98 3.96
C LEU A 238 20.39 14.30 2.60
N PRO A 239 19.47 13.33 2.50
CA PRO A 239 19.11 12.69 1.24
C PRO A 239 18.76 13.69 0.13
N LYS A 240 18.05 14.78 0.41
CA LYS A 240 17.70 15.85 -0.54
C LYS A 240 18.88 16.58 -1.17
N ASP A 241 20.05 16.54 -0.52
CA ASP A 241 21.27 17.13 -1.09
C ASP A 241 21.86 16.27 -2.20
N LEU A 242 21.52 14.98 -2.24
CA LEU A 242 22.04 13.99 -3.17
C LEU A 242 21.02 13.55 -4.22
N PHE A 243 19.76 13.34 -3.80
CA PHE A 243 18.69 12.81 -4.63
C PHE A 243 17.60 13.87 -4.85
N HIS A 244 17.07 13.89 -6.06
CA HIS A 244 15.93 14.74 -6.41
C HIS A 244 14.78 13.82 -6.82
N LEU A 245 14.02 13.35 -5.82
CA LEU A 245 12.90 12.47 -6.07
C LEU A 245 11.81 13.18 -6.88
N LYS A 246 11.31 12.50 -7.89
CA LYS A 246 10.08 12.84 -8.62
C LYS A 246 8.87 12.40 -7.84
N GLY A 247 8.89 11.14 -7.32
CA GLY A 247 7.86 10.54 -6.51
C GLY A 247 8.41 9.89 -5.25
N PHE A 248 7.72 10.13 -4.13
CA PHE A 248 8.00 9.50 -2.86
C PHE A 248 6.70 8.94 -2.28
N MET A 249 6.65 7.64 -2.04
CA MET A 249 5.48 6.93 -1.53
C MET A 249 5.80 6.25 -0.21
N VAL A 250 4.84 6.25 0.70
CA VAL A 250 4.90 5.52 1.97
C VAL A 250 3.62 4.73 2.21
N ALA A 251 3.75 3.58 2.87
CA ALA A 251 2.64 2.78 3.35
C ALA A 251 2.90 2.36 4.81
N GLY A 252 1.87 1.94 5.53
CA GLY A 252 1.94 1.53 6.94
C GLY A 252 1.10 2.40 7.84
N THR A 253 0.91 1.98 9.09
CA THR A 253 -0.02 2.59 10.05
C THR A 253 0.48 3.92 10.62
N ASP A 254 1.78 4.10 10.79
CA ASP A 254 2.37 5.24 11.51
C ASP A 254 2.93 6.35 10.60
N ASN A 255 2.51 6.39 9.34
CA ASN A 255 3.11 7.29 8.35
C ASN A 255 2.98 8.77 8.73
N LEU A 256 1.85 9.16 9.32
CA LEU A 256 1.56 10.54 9.66
C LEU A 256 2.64 11.14 10.60
N CYS A 257 3.17 10.33 11.53
CA CYS A 257 4.21 10.76 12.48
C CYS A 257 5.54 11.09 11.79
N TYR A 258 5.79 10.55 10.61
CA TYR A 258 7.07 10.69 9.90
C TYR A 258 7.02 11.61 8.69
N LYS A 259 5.83 12.03 8.24
CA LYS A 259 5.67 12.78 6.96
C LYS A 259 6.45 14.09 6.94
N ASP A 260 6.40 14.86 8.02
CA ASP A 260 7.08 16.15 8.10
C ASP A 260 8.59 15.99 8.13
N ASP A 261 9.09 15.04 8.92
CA ASP A 261 10.52 14.71 8.98
C ASP A 261 11.04 14.17 7.64
N LEU A 262 10.24 13.31 6.99
CA LEU A 262 10.60 12.77 5.68
C LEU A 262 10.62 13.86 4.61
N GLU A 263 9.71 14.83 4.66
CA GLU A 263 9.72 16.00 3.78
C GLU A 263 10.98 16.85 4.00
N GLU A 264 11.38 17.06 5.25
CA GLU A 264 12.62 17.77 5.57
C GLU A 264 13.85 17.02 5.04
N LEU A 265 13.91 15.70 5.23
CA LEU A 265 15.04 14.86 4.81
C LEU A 265 15.16 14.72 3.30
N TRP A 266 14.05 14.60 2.57
CA TRP A 266 14.03 14.31 1.13
C TRP A 266 13.68 15.51 0.24
N GLY A 267 13.17 16.61 0.83
CA GLY A 267 12.74 17.79 0.08
C GLY A 267 11.45 17.62 -0.72
N ILE A 268 10.72 16.55 -0.46
CA ILE A 268 9.43 16.21 -1.06
C ILE A 268 8.57 15.50 -0.03
N ARG A 269 7.32 15.98 0.15
CA ARG A 269 6.35 15.35 1.04
C ARG A 269 5.94 13.98 0.48
N PRO A 270 6.10 12.89 1.26
CA PRO A 270 5.67 11.58 0.81
C PRO A 270 4.17 11.50 0.61
N MET A 271 3.76 10.78 -0.44
CA MET A 271 2.37 10.41 -0.69
C MET A 271 2.05 9.12 0.05
N GLU A 272 0.98 9.12 0.81
CA GLU A 272 0.53 7.95 1.55
C GLU A 272 -0.35 7.05 0.70
N LEU A 273 -0.09 5.75 0.80
CA LEU A 273 -0.89 4.68 0.23
C LEU A 273 -1.56 3.90 1.35
N PHE A 274 -2.85 3.61 1.19
CA PHE A 274 -3.61 2.77 2.09
C PHE A 274 -3.84 1.41 1.43
N ALA A 275 -3.17 0.40 1.98
CA ALA A 275 -3.16 -0.95 1.44
C ALA A 275 -2.98 -1.99 2.55
N GLY A 276 -3.50 -3.18 2.34
CA GLY A 276 -3.35 -4.33 3.23
C GLY A 276 -3.25 -5.64 2.46
N THR A 277 -3.00 -6.72 3.17
CA THR A 277 -2.93 -8.05 2.56
C THR A 277 -4.28 -8.51 2.06
N GLU A 278 -5.33 -8.32 2.87
CA GLU A 278 -6.68 -8.74 2.55
C GLU A 278 -7.34 -7.81 1.52
N PRO A 279 -7.27 -6.46 1.66
CA PRO A 279 -7.98 -5.54 0.78
C PRO A 279 -7.18 -5.08 -0.43
N SER A 280 -5.90 -5.45 -0.54
CA SER A 280 -5.04 -4.93 -1.61
C SER A 280 -4.81 -3.42 -1.50
N MET A 281 -4.85 -2.66 -2.59
CA MET A 281 -4.67 -1.20 -2.64
C MET A 281 -6.03 -0.52 -2.51
N MET A 282 -6.38 -0.08 -1.30
CA MET A 282 -7.68 0.55 -1.04
C MET A 282 -7.74 2.02 -1.44
N GLY A 283 -6.66 2.77 -1.24
CA GLY A 283 -6.69 4.20 -1.48
C GLY A 283 -5.31 4.84 -1.54
N THR A 284 -5.30 6.11 -1.91
CA THR A 284 -4.11 6.93 -2.03
C THR A 284 -4.41 8.40 -1.77
N GLU A 285 -3.43 9.15 -1.32
CA GLU A 285 -3.48 10.61 -1.41
C GLU A 285 -3.36 11.07 -2.87
N THR A 286 -3.64 12.35 -3.11
CA THR A 286 -3.46 12.98 -4.42
C THR A 286 -2.33 14.02 -4.36
N TRP A 287 -2.26 14.90 -5.38
CA TRP A 287 -1.31 16.01 -5.44
C TRP A 287 -1.39 16.95 -4.23
N THR A 288 -2.52 17.01 -3.55
CA THR A 288 -2.71 17.87 -2.36
C THR A 288 -2.01 17.32 -1.12
N ARG A 289 -1.71 16.02 -1.08
CA ARG A 289 -1.20 15.30 0.11
C ARG A 289 -2.09 15.51 1.34
N LYS A 290 -3.40 15.64 1.10
CA LYS A 290 -4.42 15.86 2.14
C LYS A 290 -5.60 14.93 1.91
N GLY A 291 -5.84 14.05 2.86
CA GLY A 291 -6.92 13.08 2.82
C GLY A 291 -6.69 11.93 1.85
N MET A 292 -7.34 10.82 2.14
CA MET A 292 -7.25 9.57 1.40
C MET A 292 -8.44 9.46 0.43
N TYR A 293 -8.15 9.08 -0.81
CA TYR A 293 -9.16 8.80 -1.84
C TYR A 293 -9.21 7.28 -2.06
N PHE A 294 -10.34 6.68 -1.74
CA PHE A 294 -10.56 5.25 -1.90
C PHE A 294 -10.88 4.90 -3.35
N PHE A 295 -10.28 3.82 -3.85
CA PHE A 295 -10.56 3.30 -5.19
C PHE A 295 -11.92 2.60 -5.23
N PRO A 296 -12.86 3.05 -6.07
CA PRO A 296 -14.25 2.57 -6.05
C PRO A 296 -14.42 1.14 -6.56
N ASP A 297 -13.42 0.60 -7.24
CA ASP A 297 -13.45 -0.68 -7.93
C ASP A 297 -12.59 -1.77 -7.28
N ASN A 298 -11.93 -1.44 -6.18
CA ASN A 298 -11.12 -2.40 -5.41
C ASN A 298 -11.94 -3.19 -4.40
N ALA A 299 -12.68 -2.48 -3.57
CA ALA A 299 -13.54 -3.04 -2.54
C ALA A 299 -14.83 -2.23 -2.40
N PHE A 300 -15.86 -2.84 -1.88
CA PHE A 300 -17.06 -2.15 -1.40
C PHE A 300 -16.83 -1.76 0.06
N TYR A 301 -17.05 -0.48 0.38
CA TYR A 301 -16.72 0.08 1.69
C TYR A 301 -17.97 0.36 2.52
N GLU A 302 -17.92 -0.07 3.78
CA GLU A 302 -18.87 0.24 4.83
C GLU A 302 -18.10 0.81 6.03
N PHE A 303 -18.76 1.59 6.86
CA PHE A 303 -18.16 2.32 7.97
C PHE A 303 -18.97 2.14 9.24
N ILE A 304 -18.32 1.86 10.37
CA ILE A 304 -18.92 1.80 11.71
C ILE A 304 -18.44 3.05 12.46
N THR A 305 -19.36 3.77 13.11
CA THR A 305 -18.96 4.94 13.94
C THR A 305 -18.08 4.50 15.10
N GLU A 306 -17.15 5.38 15.56
CA GLU A 306 -16.33 5.12 16.75
C GLU A 306 -17.20 4.74 17.97
N GLU A 307 -18.36 5.39 18.14
CA GLU A 307 -19.28 5.10 19.22
C GLU A 307 -19.85 3.67 19.16
N ASP A 308 -20.31 3.25 17.98
CA ASP A 308 -20.88 1.91 17.79
C ASP A 308 -19.81 0.81 17.83
N MET A 309 -18.61 1.11 17.37
CA MET A 309 -17.45 0.22 17.50
C MET A 309 -17.10 0.00 18.99
N LEU A 310 -17.05 1.07 19.79
CA LEU A 310 -16.78 0.98 21.23
C LEU A 310 -17.88 0.24 21.98
N LYS A 311 -19.17 0.43 21.61
CA LYS A 311 -20.29 -0.35 22.17
C LYS A 311 -20.15 -1.85 21.87
N ASN A 312 -19.78 -2.19 20.64
CA ASN A 312 -19.58 -3.59 20.25
C ASN A 312 -18.36 -4.22 20.97
N HIS A 313 -17.30 -3.46 21.21
CA HIS A 313 -16.16 -3.93 22.02
C HIS A 313 -16.55 -4.20 23.48
N ALA A 314 -17.43 -3.36 24.05
CA ALA A 314 -17.91 -3.52 25.41
C ALA A 314 -18.95 -4.66 25.52
N ASP A 315 -19.77 -4.85 24.52
CA ASP A 315 -20.79 -5.91 24.42
C ASP A 315 -20.77 -6.54 23.03
N PRO A 316 -20.10 -7.69 22.84
CA PRO A 316 -20.03 -8.39 21.57
C PRO A 316 -21.38 -8.84 20.98
N SER A 317 -22.45 -8.84 21.78
CA SER A 317 -23.80 -9.12 21.29
C SER A 317 -24.46 -7.94 20.57
N TYR A 318 -23.95 -6.73 20.77
CA TYR A 318 -24.37 -5.54 20.04
C TYR A 318 -23.86 -5.59 18.60
N ILE A 319 -24.76 -5.60 17.62
CA ILE A 319 -24.42 -5.56 16.19
C ILE A 319 -24.41 -4.11 15.75
N PRO A 320 -23.24 -3.52 15.45
CA PRO A 320 -23.15 -2.13 15.05
C PRO A 320 -23.78 -1.90 13.66
N PRO A 321 -24.50 -0.79 13.45
CA PRO A 321 -24.92 -0.37 12.12
C PRO A 321 -23.72 0.00 11.27
N THR A 322 -23.85 -0.16 9.96
CA THR A 322 -22.83 0.27 9.00
C THR A 322 -23.38 1.35 8.08
N TYR A 323 -22.52 2.29 7.70
CA TYR A 323 -22.81 3.41 6.81
C TYR A 323 -22.07 3.25 5.50
N LEU A 324 -22.60 3.78 4.40
CA LEU A 324 -21.93 3.79 3.10
C LEU A 324 -21.09 5.06 2.93
N MET A 325 -20.27 5.10 1.87
CA MET A 325 -19.35 6.22 1.60
C MET A 325 -20.07 7.57 1.45
N ASP A 326 -21.32 7.57 0.95
CA ASP A 326 -22.16 8.77 0.81
C ASP A 326 -22.95 9.14 2.08
N GLU A 327 -22.86 8.32 3.13
CA GLU A 327 -23.53 8.52 4.42
C GLU A 327 -22.57 8.99 5.53
N VAL A 328 -21.25 8.88 5.32
CA VAL A 328 -20.25 9.30 6.30
C VAL A 328 -20.16 10.83 6.41
N ARG A 329 -19.82 11.32 7.59
CA ARG A 329 -19.75 12.76 7.88
C ARG A 329 -18.31 13.22 8.09
N PRO A 330 -17.91 14.36 7.51
CA PRO A 330 -16.61 14.94 7.77
C PRO A 330 -16.37 15.24 9.25
N GLY A 331 -15.19 14.92 9.76
CA GLY A 331 -14.80 15.17 11.14
C GLY A 331 -15.18 14.07 12.14
N GLU A 332 -15.98 13.09 11.73
CA GLU A 332 -16.27 11.90 12.53
C GLU A 332 -15.22 10.80 12.27
N LYS A 333 -15.06 9.91 13.24
CA LYS A 333 -14.17 8.76 13.15
C LYS A 333 -14.97 7.49 12.90
N TYR A 334 -14.41 6.61 12.09
CA TYR A 334 -15.05 5.37 11.67
C TYR A 334 -14.06 4.23 11.65
N GLU A 335 -14.51 3.04 12.03
CA GLU A 335 -13.88 1.78 11.69
C GLU A 335 -14.26 1.40 10.26
N LEU A 336 -13.28 0.97 9.46
CA LEU A 336 -13.49 0.54 8.10
C LEU A 336 -13.90 -0.93 8.03
N VAL A 337 -14.96 -1.22 7.29
CA VAL A 337 -15.41 -2.54 6.89
C VAL A 337 -15.39 -2.62 5.37
N PHE A 338 -14.94 -3.73 4.83
CA PHE A 338 -14.89 -3.87 3.37
C PHE A 338 -15.31 -5.25 2.87
N THR A 339 -15.83 -5.28 1.66
CA THR A 339 -16.06 -6.49 0.87
C THR A 339 -15.22 -6.43 -0.37
N ILE A 340 -14.33 -7.41 -0.57
CA ILE A 340 -13.44 -7.45 -1.73
C ILE A 340 -14.22 -7.84 -2.96
N LEU A 341 -14.10 -7.02 -4.00
CA LEU A 341 -14.80 -7.20 -5.28
C LEU A 341 -14.08 -8.19 -6.20
N LYS A 342 -14.69 -8.49 -7.35
CA LYS A 342 -14.08 -9.24 -8.47
C LYS A 342 -13.62 -10.65 -8.08
N GLY A 343 -14.44 -11.34 -7.30
CA GLY A 343 -14.17 -12.71 -6.85
C GLY A 343 -13.29 -12.81 -5.61
N GLY A 344 -13.15 -11.71 -4.86
CA GLY A 344 -12.43 -11.70 -3.60
C GLY A 344 -13.13 -12.50 -2.50
N ALA A 345 -12.36 -13.05 -1.57
CA ALA A 345 -12.86 -13.93 -0.52
C ALA A 345 -13.55 -13.21 0.63
N PHE A 346 -13.09 -12.01 0.99
CA PHE A 346 -13.54 -11.31 2.20
C PHE A 346 -14.83 -10.53 1.98
N ALA A 347 -15.80 -10.71 2.85
CA ALA A 347 -17.11 -10.05 2.81
C ALA A 347 -17.42 -9.43 4.16
N ARG A 348 -17.75 -8.14 4.20
CA ARG A 348 -18.00 -7.34 5.39
C ARG A 348 -16.92 -7.52 6.47
N TYR A 349 -15.67 -7.54 6.01
CA TYR A 349 -14.49 -7.81 6.82
C TYR A 349 -14.07 -6.57 7.61
N ARG A 350 -13.85 -6.74 8.91
CA ARG A 350 -13.30 -5.73 9.82
C ARG A 350 -11.79 -5.86 9.83
N CYS A 351 -11.07 -4.82 9.42
CA CYS A 351 -9.61 -4.85 9.44
C CYS A 351 -9.02 -4.55 10.84
N GLY A 352 -9.77 -3.91 11.70
CA GLY A 352 -9.34 -3.54 13.06
C GLY A 352 -8.45 -2.29 13.11
N ASP A 353 -8.42 -1.51 12.03
CA ASP A 353 -7.64 -0.26 11.88
C ASP A 353 -8.55 0.97 11.97
#